data_80bb80884e250e5a02280d972de9b868
#
_entry.id   80bb80884e250e5a02280d972de9b868
#
_cell.length_a   1.000
_cell.length_b   1.000
_cell.length_c   1.000
_cell.angle_alpha   90.00
_cell.angle_beta   90.00
_cell.angle_gamma   90.00
#
_symmetry.space_group_name_H-M   'P 1'
#
loop_
_entity.id
_entity.type
_entity.pdbx_description
1 polymer ?
#
loop_
_entity_poly.entity_id
_entity_poly.type
_entity_poly.pdbx_seq_one_letter_code
_entity_poly.pdbx_strand_id
1 'polypeptide(L)'
;MSDELSDFFALPPFKADEALVKLRRDLRELKPLAEKGSGSPIRFEWKSLPVIELSLAASSEKPALAVSLAKRPSQRPEWLKQTLASSAEVRKWLDEVKRCLKRWDEED
;
A
#
# COMPACT_ATOMS: atom_id res chain seq x y z
N MET A 1 -0.52 26.51 -25.97
CA MET A 1 0.79 26.70 -25.34
C MET A 1 0.81 26.12 -23.97
N SER A 2 -0.10 26.54 -23.10
CA SER A 2 -0.20 25.92 -21.76
C SER A 2 -0.53 24.44 -21.81
N ASP A 3 -1.24 24.01 -22.85
CA ASP A 3 -1.62 22.60 -22.98
C ASP A 3 -0.40 21.71 -23.21
N GLU A 4 0.56 22.17 -23.99
CA GLU A 4 1.79 21.41 -24.21
C GLU A 4 2.60 21.28 -22.93
N LEU A 5 2.66 22.34 -22.14
CA LEU A 5 3.34 22.32 -20.85
C LEU A 5 2.60 21.43 -19.88
N SER A 6 1.26 21.45 -19.91
CA SER A 6 0.46 20.58 -19.07
C SER A 6 0.70 19.12 -19.40
N ASP A 7 0.76 18.77 -20.69
CA ASP A 7 1.05 17.41 -21.10
C ASP A 7 2.45 16.99 -20.72
N PHE A 8 3.39 17.91 -20.81
CA PHE A 8 4.78 17.61 -20.47
C PHE A 8 4.95 17.38 -18.97
N PHE A 9 4.27 18.16 -18.16
CA PHE A 9 4.36 18.03 -16.70
C PHE A 9 3.25 17.19 -16.10
N ALA A 10 2.28 16.83 -16.90
CA ALA A 10 1.20 15.99 -16.41
C ALA A 10 1.75 14.60 -16.05
N LEU A 11 1.40 14.14 -14.87
CA LEU A 11 1.77 12.80 -14.45
C LEU A 11 0.97 11.80 -15.30
N PRO A 12 1.58 10.66 -15.67
CA PRO A 12 0.84 9.62 -16.35
C PRO A 12 -0.38 9.23 -15.52
N PRO A 13 -1.47 8.78 -16.17
CA PRO A 13 -2.62 8.31 -15.43
C PRO A 13 -2.20 7.23 -14.43
N PHE A 14 -2.72 7.32 -13.23
CA PHE A 14 -2.42 6.33 -12.20
C PHE A 14 -3.03 4.99 -12.60
N LYS A 15 -2.21 3.97 -12.72
CA LYS A 15 -2.67 2.61 -13.04
C LYS A 15 -2.63 1.78 -11.77
N ALA A 16 -3.79 1.60 -11.17
CA ALA A 16 -3.88 0.94 -9.86
C ALA A 16 -3.36 -0.50 -9.89
N ASP A 17 -3.65 -1.24 -10.96
CA ASP A 17 -3.19 -2.62 -11.07
C ASP A 17 -1.67 -2.71 -11.14
N GLU A 18 -1.02 -1.84 -11.91
CA GLU A 18 0.43 -1.80 -11.97
C GLU A 18 1.05 -1.34 -10.65
N ALA A 19 0.42 -0.35 -10.02
CA ALA A 19 0.87 0.14 -8.73
C ALA A 19 0.75 -0.95 -7.67
N LEU A 20 -0.28 -1.76 -7.74
CA LEU A 20 -0.47 -2.87 -6.81
C LEU A 20 0.66 -3.90 -6.96
N VAL A 21 1.01 -4.26 -8.18
CA VAL A 21 2.10 -5.22 -8.44
C VAL A 21 3.42 -4.69 -7.88
N LYS A 22 3.70 -3.42 -8.14
CA LYS A 22 4.94 -2.79 -7.66
C LYS A 22 4.96 -2.72 -6.13
N LEU A 23 3.84 -2.33 -5.53
CA LEU A 23 3.75 -2.22 -4.08
C LEU A 23 3.92 -3.58 -3.41
N ARG A 24 3.33 -4.64 -3.97
CA ARG A 24 3.53 -5.99 -3.46
C ARG A 24 5.01 -6.36 -3.43
N ARG A 25 5.70 -6.07 -4.53
CA ARG A 25 7.13 -6.37 -4.63
C ARG A 25 7.93 -5.59 -3.60
N ASP A 26 7.63 -4.31 -3.44
CA ASP A 26 8.32 -3.47 -2.48
C ASP A 26 8.10 -3.95 -1.05
N LEU A 27 6.87 -4.38 -0.74
CA LEU A 27 6.56 -4.89 0.59
C LEU A 27 7.24 -6.23 0.87
N ARG A 28 7.39 -7.08 -0.16
CA ARG A 28 8.10 -8.36 0.01
C ARG A 28 9.56 -8.14 0.39
N GLU A 29 10.13 -7.02 -0.02
CA GLU A 29 11.52 -6.68 0.30
C GLU A 29 11.67 -6.10 1.70
N LEU A 30 10.56 -5.71 2.32
CA LEU A 30 10.56 -5.16 3.68
C LEU A 30 10.41 -6.30 4.68
N LYS A 31 11.49 -6.99 4.98
CA LYS A 31 11.44 -8.07 5.96
C LYS A 31 11.32 -7.50 7.37
N PRO A 32 10.61 -8.17 8.28
CA PRO A 32 10.13 -9.57 8.17
C PRO A 32 8.70 -9.71 7.61
N LEU A 33 8.23 -8.79 6.80
CA LEU A 33 6.91 -8.94 6.17
C LEU A 33 6.88 -10.16 5.27
N ALA A 34 5.80 -10.92 5.36
CA ALA A 34 5.58 -12.10 4.54
C ALA A 34 4.20 -12.04 3.91
N GLU A 35 4.14 -12.23 2.60
CA GLU A 35 2.87 -12.26 1.89
C GLU A 35 2.18 -13.58 2.17
N LYS A 36 0.89 -13.51 2.49
CA LYS A 36 0.07 -14.70 2.77
C LYS A 36 -1.13 -14.74 1.84
N GLY A 37 -1.43 -15.94 1.38
CA GLY A 37 -2.57 -16.18 0.52
C GLY A 37 -2.31 -15.80 -0.92
N SER A 38 -3.20 -16.26 -1.78
CA SER A 38 -3.19 -15.92 -3.19
C SER A 38 -4.61 -15.47 -3.52
N GLY A 39 -4.78 -14.21 -3.79
CA GLY A 39 -6.09 -13.70 -4.13
C GLY A 39 -6.30 -12.32 -3.53
N SER A 40 -7.53 -11.88 -3.54
CA SER A 40 -7.89 -10.56 -3.04
C SER A 40 -8.72 -10.68 -1.78
N PRO A 41 -8.45 -9.90 -0.74
CA PRO A 41 -7.32 -8.97 -0.63
C PRO A 41 -5.98 -9.67 -0.42
N ILE A 42 -4.92 -9.01 -0.85
CA ILE A 42 -3.56 -9.49 -0.63
C ILE A 42 -3.19 -9.12 0.79
N ARG A 43 -2.72 -10.09 1.56
CA ARG A 43 -2.41 -9.88 2.96
C ARG A 43 -0.94 -10.08 3.24
N PHE A 44 -0.39 -9.21 4.09
CA PHE A 44 0.97 -9.35 4.59
C PHE A 44 0.92 -9.51 6.10
N GLU A 45 1.81 -10.36 6.62
CA GLU A 45 1.94 -10.61 8.05
C GLU A 45 3.32 -10.20 8.55
N TRP A 46 3.36 -9.74 9.79
CA TRP A 46 4.58 -9.43 10.50
C TRP A 46 4.67 -10.38 11.69
N LYS A 47 5.64 -11.29 11.66
CA LYS A 47 5.78 -12.34 12.68
C LYS A 47 4.48 -13.11 12.90
N SER A 48 3.85 -13.51 11.80
CA SER A 48 2.60 -14.28 11.76
C SER A 48 1.35 -13.48 12.17
N LEU A 49 1.46 -12.17 12.35
CA LEU A 49 0.31 -11.32 12.68
C LEU A 49 -0.09 -10.51 11.45
N PRO A 50 -1.38 -10.47 11.08
CA PRO A 50 -1.81 -9.69 9.91
C PRO A 50 -1.64 -8.20 10.19
N VAL A 51 -0.92 -7.52 9.31
CA VAL A 51 -0.64 -6.09 9.49
C VAL A 51 -0.97 -5.25 8.27
N ILE A 52 -1.11 -5.86 7.09
CA ILE A 52 -1.39 -5.13 5.85
C ILE A 52 -2.37 -5.92 5.00
N GLU A 53 -3.32 -5.21 4.39
CA GLU A 53 -4.20 -5.75 3.37
C GLU A 53 -4.23 -4.80 2.19
N LEU A 54 -4.15 -5.34 0.98
CA LEU A 54 -4.15 -4.57 -0.26
C LEU A 54 -5.21 -5.12 -1.20
N SER A 55 -5.92 -4.22 -1.87
CA SER A 55 -6.85 -4.60 -2.94
C SER A 55 -7.07 -3.43 -3.88
N LEU A 56 -7.71 -3.70 -5.02
CA LEU A 56 -8.14 -2.63 -5.91
C LEU A 56 -9.42 -2.04 -5.36
N ALA A 57 -9.55 -0.72 -5.39
CA ALA A 57 -10.78 -0.07 -4.95
C ALA A 57 -11.88 -0.31 -5.98
N ALA A 58 -12.93 -1.02 -5.56
CA ALA A 58 -13.94 -1.50 -6.48
C ALA A 58 -15.01 -0.45 -6.87
N SER A 59 -15.16 0.59 -6.08
CA SER A 59 -16.25 1.55 -6.26
C SER A 59 -15.79 2.93 -6.70
N SER A 60 -14.55 3.07 -7.10
CA SER A 60 -13.99 4.34 -7.52
C SER A 60 -14.16 4.54 -9.02
N GLU A 61 -14.56 5.72 -9.44
CA GLU A 61 -14.60 6.08 -10.86
C GLU A 61 -13.19 6.19 -11.42
N LYS A 62 -12.20 6.44 -10.55
CA LYS A 62 -10.81 6.53 -10.94
C LYS A 62 -10.05 5.34 -10.37
N PRO A 63 -9.04 4.84 -11.09
CA PRO A 63 -8.23 3.74 -10.56
C PRO A 63 -7.64 4.13 -9.20
N ALA A 64 -7.77 3.24 -8.22
CA ALA A 64 -7.24 3.48 -6.90
C ALA A 64 -6.95 2.15 -6.20
N LEU A 65 -6.08 2.20 -5.18
CA LEU A 65 -5.79 1.06 -4.33
C LEU A 65 -6.49 1.24 -2.99
N ALA A 66 -7.10 0.18 -2.50
CA ALA A 66 -7.61 0.14 -1.14
C ALA A 66 -6.57 -0.55 -0.28
N VAL A 67 -6.04 0.14 0.71
CA VAL A 67 -5.01 -0.39 1.58
C VAL A 67 -5.46 -0.30 3.03
N SER A 68 -4.99 -1.25 3.83
CA SER A 68 -5.25 -1.25 5.27
C SER A 68 -3.93 -1.53 5.97
N LEU A 69 -3.66 -0.76 7.02
CA LEU A 69 -2.46 -0.92 7.82
C LEU A 69 -2.88 -1.06 9.28
N ALA A 70 -2.39 -2.11 9.94
CA ALA A 70 -2.68 -2.30 11.35
C ALA A 70 -2.01 -1.23 12.20
N LYS A 71 -2.72 -0.70 13.18
CA LYS A 71 -2.11 0.23 14.13
C LYS A 71 -1.01 -0.45 14.92
N ARG A 72 -1.21 -1.72 15.28
CA ARG A 72 -0.23 -2.55 15.98
C ARG A 72 -0.36 -3.99 15.51
N PRO A 73 0.74 -4.76 15.50
CA PRO A 73 0.64 -6.18 15.18
C PRO A 73 -0.26 -6.87 16.20
N SER A 74 -1.28 -7.56 15.71
CA SER A 74 -2.26 -8.24 16.55
C SER A 74 -2.99 -9.27 15.73
N GLN A 75 -3.56 -10.27 16.40
CA GLN A 75 -4.41 -11.24 15.72
C GLN A 75 -5.71 -10.62 15.25
N ARG A 76 -6.14 -9.55 15.92
CA ARG A 76 -7.32 -8.76 15.53
C ARG A 76 -6.91 -7.29 15.47
N PRO A 77 -6.18 -6.91 14.43
CA PRO A 77 -5.65 -5.56 14.38
C PRO A 77 -6.74 -4.55 14.13
N GLU A 78 -6.52 -3.35 14.65
CA GLU A 78 -7.34 -2.20 14.32
C GLU A 78 -6.80 -1.63 13.02
N TRP A 79 -7.63 -1.65 11.98
CA TRP A 79 -7.20 -1.28 10.64
C TRP A 79 -7.33 0.21 10.37
N LEU A 80 -6.27 0.81 9.87
CA LEU A 80 -6.29 2.15 9.31
C LEU A 80 -6.48 1.98 7.80
N LYS A 81 -7.68 2.23 7.32
CA LYS A 81 -8.02 2.07 5.92
C LYS A 81 -7.78 3.36 5.15
N GLN A 82 -7.24 3.23 3.97
CA GLN A 82 -6.92 4.38 3.13
C GLN A 82 -7.06 4.00 1.66
N THR A 83 -7.42 4.98 0.85
CA THR A 83 -7.48 4.82 -0.60
C THR A 83 -6.32 5.60 -1.22
N LEU A 84 -5.56 4.96 -2.08
CA LEU A 84 -4.41 5.56 -2.74
C LEU A 84 -4.75 5.75 -4.21
N ALA A 85 -4.75 6.98 -4.67
CA ALA A 85 -5.16 7.32 -6.04
C ALA A 85 -4.04 7.96 -6.86
N SER A 86 -2.82 8.00 -6.33
CA SER A 86 -1.68 8.55 -7.06
C SER A 86 -0.39 7.90 -6.60
N SER A 87 0.64 8.01 -7.44
CA SER A 87 1.95 7.48 -7.10
C SER A 87 2.54 8.14 -5.86
N ALA A 88 2.27 9.43 -5.68
CA ALA A 88 2.74 10.15 -4.51
C ALA A 88 2.11 9.62 -3.23
N GLU A 89 0.81 9.29 -3.28
CA GLU A 89 0.11 8.73 -2.14
C GLU A 89 0.63 7.32 -1.81
N VAL A 90 0.90 6.52 -2.85
CA VAL A 90 1.48 5.18 -2.65
C VAL A 90 2.83 5.29 -1.96
N ARG A 91 3.67 6.22 -2.40
CA ARG A 91 4.99 6.42 -1.80
C ARG A 91 4.89 6.84 -0.34
N LYS A 92 3.99 7.78 -0.03
CA LYS A 92 3.78 8.21 1.35
C LYS A 92 3.31 7.07 2.24
N TRP A 93 2.39 6.26 1.72
CA TRP A 93 1.89 5.12 2.48
C TRP A 93 2.99 4.09 2.72
N LEU A 94 3.83 3.84 1.71
CA LEU A 94 4.95 2.92 1.86
C LEU A 94 5.94 3.41 2.92
N ASP A 95 6.21 4.73 2.94
CA ASP A 95 7.07 5.31 3.98
C ASP A 95 6.46 5.16 5.36
N GLU A 96 5.14 5.27 5.45
CA GLU A 96 4.43 5.05 6.71
C GLU A 96 4.58 3.61 7.18
N VAL A 97 4.47 2.65 6.24
CA VAL A 97 4.68 1.23 6.55
C VAL A 97 6.09 1.01 7.09
N LYS A 98 7.08 1.60 6.44
CA LYS A 98 8.48 1.47 6.89
C LYS A 98 8.68 2.00 8.30
N ARG A 99 8.05 3.12 8.62
CA ARG A 99 8.13 3.70 9.96
C ARG A 99 7.45 2.79 10.99
N CYS A 100 6.31 2.23 10.64
CA CYS A 100 5.61 1.30 11.52
C CYS A 100 6.44 0.05 11.78
N LEU A 101 7.04 -0.52 10.75
CA LEU A 101 7.87 -1.71 10.91
C LEU A 101 9.04 -1.44 11.83
N LYS A 102 9.68 -0.29 11.67
CA LYS A 102 10.80 0.08 12.52
C LYS A 102 10.36 0.23 13.97
N ARG A 103 9.22 0.87 14.19
CA ARG A 103 8.67 1.08 15.53
C ARG A 103 8.32 -0.25 16.19
N TRP A 104 7.68 -1.16 15.45
CA TRP A 104 7.32 -2.46 15.99
C TRP A 104 8.56 -3.29 16.34
N ASP A 105 9.58 -3.20 15.52
CA ASP A 105 10.83 -3.89 15.76
C ASP A 105 11.52 -3.36 17.03
N GLU A 106 11.47 -2.07 17.25
CA GLU A 106 12.05 -1.45 18.45
C GLU A 106 11.27 -1.76 19.72
N GLU A 107 9.94 -1.91 19.59
CA GLU A 107 9.08 -2.21 20.73
C GLU A 107 9.08 -3.69 21.11
N ASP A 108 9.53 -4.54 20.24
CA ASP A 108 9.45 -6.00 20.41
C ASP A 108 10.58 -6.58 21.28
#